data_6425c35a05f46aaf42fc8af27afa0333
#
_entry.id   6425c35a05f46aaf42fc8af27afa0333
#
_cell.length_a   1.000
_cell.length_b   1.000
_cell.length_c   1.000
_cell.angle_alpha   90.00
_cell.angle_beta   90.00
_cell.angle_gamma   90.00
#
_symmetry.space_group_name_H-M   'P 1'
#
loop_
_entity.id
_entity.type
_entity.pdbx_description
1 polymer ?
#
loop_
_entity_poly.entity_id
_entity_poly.type
_entity_poly.pdbx_seq_one_letter_code
_entity_poly.pdbx_strand_id
1 'polypeptide(L)'
;MEYFKLRDGNKLPVIALGPGAVVRKEVLPYAHLSSNPIVKIGQKVVNKLIYEKESLVFINNVARGINLGFELIDNSAAYGSSQLVRMAILKSNRRREELFLTTRVSNTAQREHRVRDEFFSTLKAFDTNYVDLLQFHWPVTDIYVETWKEIIKLQQEGYVKTIGVANCNIHHLETLYNETGVMPSLNQFECHPLFTQKELVDYCNEHGIQIEAYTPIARADTRMTRLPLMKRMAEKYKKTIVQIVIRWHIQNGRIPIVGARHKKNQMADVDVFVFNLTDDELKSIEAININSRLRYDPDNCDFSIL
;
A
#
# COMPACT_ATOMS: atom_id res chain seq x y z
N MET A 1 1.95 -0.80 -19.22
CA MET A 1 2.38 -1.12 -17.84
C MET A 1 3.28 -2.34 -17.88
N GLU A 2 4.34 -2.40 -17.06
CA GLU A 2 5.16 -3.59 -16.84
C GLU A 2 4.54 -4.43 -15.71
N TYR A 3 4.86 -5.74 -15.64
CA TYR A 3 4.29 -6.66 -14.64
C TYR A 3 5.35 -7.59 -14.09
N PHE A 4 5.26 -7.89 -12.80
CA PHE A 4 5.94 -9.03 -12.18
C PHE A 4 5.05 -10.26 -12.21
N LYS A 5 5.66 -11.44 -12.34
CA LYS A 5 4.96 -12.72 -12.23
C LYS A 5 5.08 -13.23 -10.80
N LEU A 6 3.95 -13.44 -10.15
CA LEU A 6 3.90 -13.98 -8.81
C LEU A 6 4.08 -15.51 -8.80
N ARG A 7 4.41 -16.08 -7.64
CA ARG A 7 4.58 -17.53 -7.44
C ARG A 7 3.30 -18.34 -7.73
N ASP A 8 2.12 -17.73 -7.56
CA ASP A 8 0.81 -18.32 -7.88
C ASP A 8 0.44 -18.22 -9.37
N GLY A 9 1.32 -17.65 -10.20
CA GLY A 9 1.15 -17.49 -11.65
C GLY A 9 0.46 -16.20 -12.06
N ASN A 10 -0.13 -15.45 -11.15
CA ASN A 10 -0.77 -14.17 -11.45
C ASN A 10 0.26 -13.11 -11.85
N LYS A 11 -0.20 -12.08 -12.57
CA LYS A 11 0.63 -10.93 -12.95
C LYS A 11 0.24 -9.72 -12.10
N LEU A 12 1.23 -9.04 -11.55
CA LEU A 12 1.05 -7.88 -10.69
C LEU A 12 1.72 -6.65 -11.32
N PRO A 13 1.03 -5.52 -11.50
CA PRO A 13 1.64 -4.29 -12.03
C PRO A 13 2.80 -3.81 -11.15
N VAL A 14 3.87 -3.32 -11.77
CA VAL A 14 5.14 -2.98 -11.07
C VAL A 14 5.09 -1.69 -10.25
N ILE A 15 3.97 -0.98 -10.24
CA ILE A 15 3.74 0.25 -9.46
C ILE A 15 2.30 0.28 -8.96
N ALA A 16 2.11 0.64 -7.69
CA ALA A 16 0.80 0.72 -7.06
C ALA A 16 0.37 2.16 -6.76
N LEU A 17 -0.91 2.46 -7.00
CA LEU A 17 -1.55 3.69 -6.53
C LEU A 17 -2.12 3.45 -5.13
N GLY A 18 -1.62 4.19 -4.12
CA GLY A 18 -2.08 4.15 -2.75
C GLY A 18 -3.02 5.31 -2.43
N PRO A 19 -4.35 5.13 -2.50
CA PRO A 19 -5.31 6.18 -2.16
C PRO A 19 -5.25 6.59 -0.69
N GLY A 20 -5.05 5.62 0.20
CA GLY A 20 -5.06 5.83 1.65
C GLY A 20 -6.45 6.16 2.20
N ALA A 21 -6.48 6.72 3.41
CA ALA A 21 -7.71 7.21 4.02
C ALA A 21 -8.15 8.56 3.41
N VAL A 22 -9.46 8.77 3.32
CA VAL A 22 -10.07 9.97 2.71
C VAL A 22 -9.76 11.22 3.51
N VAL A 23 -10.08 11.17 4.80
CA VAL A 23 -9.94 12.29 5.72
C VAL A 23 -8.97 11.89 6.82
N ARG A 24 -7.89 12.64 6.93
CA ARG A 24 -7.04 12.57 8.12
C ARG A 24 -7.70 13.36 9.24
N LYS A 25 -7.50 12.95 10.49
CA LYS A 25 -8.04 13.66 11.67
C LYS A 25 -7.68 15.15 11.65
N GLU A 26 -6.53 15.50 11.10
CA GLU A 26 -6.04 16.88 10.99
C GLU A 26 -6.83 17.76 10.03
N VAL A 27 -7.62 17.16 9.12
CA VAL A 27 -8.46 17.89 8.17
C VAL A 27 -9.81 18.26 8.80
N LEU A 28 -10.25 17.51 9.81
CA LEU A 28 -11.51 17.80 10.50
C LEU A 28 -11.27 18.83 11.63
N PRO A 29 -11.88 20.02 11.57
CA PRO A 29 -11.65 21.07 12.56
C PRO A 29 -12.18 20.70 13.94
N TYR A 30 -13.11 19.74 14.02
CA TYR A 30 -13.72 19.30 15.28
C TYR A 30 -13.49 17.81 15.51
N ALA A 31 -12.26 17.43 15.87
CA ALA A 31 -11.91 16.07 16.25
C ALA A 31 -12.67 15.63 17.53
N HIS A 32 -12.91 16.58 18.44
CA HIS A 32 -13.75 16.40 19.64
C HIS A 32 -14.99 17.27 19.55
N LEU A 33 -16.14 16.65 19.72
CA LEU A 33 -17.41 17.37 19.68
C LEU A 33 -17.71 18.01 21.03
N SER A 34 -18.29 19.22 21.00
CA SER A 34 -18.76 19.94 22.18
C SER A 34 -19.81 19.15 22.96
N SER A 35 -19.81 19.29 24.28
CA SER A 35 -20.89 18.80 25.14
C SER A 35 -22.19 19.57 24.97
N ASN A 36 -22.13 20.84 24.52
CA ASN A 36 -23.32 21.64 24.21
C ASN A 36 -24.05 21.08 22.96
N PRO A 37 -25.34 20.68 23.05
CA PRO A 37 -26.05 20.03 21.96
C PRO A 37 -26.14 20.86 20.67
N ILE A 38 -26.35 22.16 20.77
CA ILE A 38 -26.51 23.06 19.61
C ILE A 38 -25.15 23.21 18.89
N VAL A 39 -24.09 23.47 19.65
CA VAL A 39 -22.73 23.55 19.11
C VAL A 39 -22.30 22.24 18.48
N LYS A 40 -22.61 21.11 19.14
CA LYS A 40 -22.33 19.76 18.63
C LYS A 40 -22.99 19.49 17.28
N ILE A 41 -24.24 19.93 17.08
CA ILE A 41 -24.94 19.79 15.80
C ILE A 41 -24.20 20.60 14.72
N GLY A 42 -23.89 21.86 14.98
CA GLY A 42 -23.14 22.70 14.06
C GLY A 42 -21.78 22.10 13.67
N GLN A 43 -21.02 21.59 14.65
CA GLN A 43 -19.74 20.93 14.43
C GLN A 43 -19.89 19.67 13.55
N LYS A 44 -20.94 18.85 13.79
CA LYS A 44 -21.21 17.66 12.94
C LYS A 44 -21.53 18.06 11.49
N VAL A 45 -22.31 19.11 11.28
CA VAL A 45 -22.62 19.61 9.93
C VAL A 45 -21.37 20.07 9.21
N VAL A 46 -20.50 20.85 9.87
CA VAL A 46 -19.24 21.32 9.28
C VAL A 46 -18.34 20.14 8.94
N ASN A 47 -18.15 19.19 9.87
CA ASN A 47 -17.35 18.00 9.61
C ASN A 47 -17.89 17.18 8.42
N LYS A 48 -19.24 17.05 8.32
CA LYS A 48 -19.89 16.35 7.21
C LYS A 48 -19.60 17.03 5.87
N LEU A 49 -19.76 18.35 5.79
CA LEU A 49 -19.47 19.09 4.54
C LEU A 49 -18.01 18.98 4.11
N ILE A 50 -17.08 19.03 5.08
CA ILE A 50 -15.65 18.82 4.80
C ILE A 50 -15.41 17.39 4.29
N TYR A 51 -16.00 16.39 4.94
CA TYR A 51 -15.87 14.99 4.51
C TYR A 51 -16.40 14.78 3.08
N GLU A 52 -17.56 15.35 2.75
CA GLU A 52 -18.14 15.26 1.41
C GLU A 52 -17.24 15.91 0.36
N LYS A 53 -16.68 17.10 0.66
CA LYS A 53 -15.71 17.77 -0.22
C LYS A 53 -14.44 16.95 -0.43
N GLU A 54 -13.83 16.44 0.66
CA GLU A 54 -12.62 15.64 0.59
C GLU A 54 -12.88 14.29 -0.12
N SER A 55 -14.08 13.72 0.04
CA SER A 55 -14.49 12.51 -0.68
C SER A 55 -14.55 12.74 -2.19
N LEU A 56 -15.09 13.88 -2.65
CA LEU A 56 -15.08 14.22 -4.08
C LEU A 56 -13.65 14.41 -4.61
N VAL A 57 -12.79 15.07 -3.83
CA VAL A 57 -11.37 15.24 -4.18
C VAL A 57 -10.68 13.88 -4.27
N PHE A 58 -10.93 12.99 -3.31
CA PHE A 58 -10.39 11.63 -3.29
C PHE A 58 -10.82 10.86 -4.55
N ILE A 59 -12.12 10.80 -4.84
CA ILE A 59 -12.68 10.13 -6.02
C ILE A 59 -12.01 10.64 -7.31
N ASN A 60 -11.92 11.97 -7.47
CA ASN A 60 -11.31 12.58 -8.65
C ASN A 60 -9.83 12.23 -8.79
N ASN A 61 -9.10 12.20 -7.68
CA ASN A 61 -7.68 11.91 -7.66
C ASN A 61 -7.39 10.44 -8.00
N VAL A 62 -8.17 9.50 -7.45
CA VAL A 62 -8.02 8.08 -7.74
C VAL A 62 -8.42 7.77 -9.19
N ALA A 63 -9.58 8.30 -9.66
CA ALA A 63 -10.02 8.14 -11.04
C ALA A 63 -8.99 8.67 -12.04
N ARG A 64 -8.36 9.81 -11.73
CA ARG A 64 -7.28 10.37 -12.57
C ARG A 64 -6.07 9.44 -12.59
N GLY A 65 -5.64 8.89 -11.46
CA GLY A 65 -4.54 7.93 -11.40
C GLY A 65 -4.83 6.71 -12.28
N ILE A 66 -6.02 6.13 -12.18
CA ILE A 66 -6.46 5.02 -13.01
C ILE A 66 -6.38 5.40 -14.50
N ASN A 67 -6.88 6.57 -14.87
CA ASN A 67 -6.84 7.05 -16.27
C ASN A 67 -5.42 7.38 -16.77
N LEU A 68 -4.47 7.65 -15.88
CA LEU A 68 -3.04 7.80 -16.20
C LEU A 68 -2.33 6.44 -16.40
N GLY A 69 -3.00 5.33 -16.12
CA GLY A 69 -2.47 3.99 -16.35
C GLY A 69 -2.08 3.21 -15.09
N PHE A 70 -2.36 3.71 -13.88
CA PHE A 70 -2.23 2.88 -12.69
C PHE A 70 -3.30 1.78 -12.70
N GLU A 71 -2.86 0.54 -12.68
CA GLU A 71 -3.74 -0.63 -12.67
C GLU A 71 -3.82 -1.31 -11.30
N LEU A 72 -2.78 -1.18 -10.48
CA LEU A 72 -2.76 -1.70 -9.11
C LEU A 72 -3.23 -0.61 -8.13
N ILE A 73 -4.35 -0.88 -7.46
CA ILE A 73 -4.95 0.02 -6.47
C ILE A 73 -4.78 -0.60 -5.08
N ASP A 74 -3.88 -0.03 -4.30
CA ASP A 74 -3.58 -0.48 -2.94
C ASP A 74 -4.53 0.13 -1.92
N ASN A 75 -5.46 -0.67 -1.38
CA ASN A 75 -6.43 -0.24 -0.38
C ASN A 75 -6.37 -1.12 0.89
N SER A 76 -7.09 -0.72 1.92
CA SER A 76 -7.29 -1.46 3.17
C SER A 76 -8.66 -1.18 3.73
N ALA A 77 -9.29 -2.18 4.36
CA ALA A 77 -10.53 -2.02 5.10
C ALA A 77 -10.40 -0.95 6.19
N ALA A 78 -9.25 -0.89 6.87
CA ALA A 78 -8.94 0.10 7.91
C ALA A 78 -8.97 1.56 7.42
N TYR A 79 -8.89 1.82 6.12
CA TYR A 79 -8.94 3.19 5.59
C TYR A 79 -10.35 3.75 5.46
N GLY A 80 -11.39 2.90 5.51
CA GLY A 80 -12.78 3.31 5.36
C GLY A 80 -13.09 3.93 3.98
N SER A 81 -12.24 3.71 2.98
CA SER A 81 -12.31 4.35 1.66
C SER A 81 -12.83 3.44 0.54
N SER A 82 -13.18 2.19 0.82
CA SER A 82 -13.53 1.18 -0.20
C SER A 82 -14.68 1.64 -1.11
N GLN A 83 -15.74 2.21 -0.56
CA GLN A 83 -16.84 2.74 -1.36
C GLN A 83 -16.41 3.89 -2.28
N LEU A 84 -15.50 4.75 -1.84
CA LEU A 84 -15.01 5.87 -2.64
C LEU A 84 -14.03 5.40 -3.73
N VAL A 85 -13.27 4.34 -3.47
CA VAL A 85 -12.46 3.65 -4.50
C VAL A 85 -13.38 3.08 -5.58
N ARG A 86 -14.48 2.42 -5.21
CA ARG A 86 -15.51 1.99 -6.18
C ARG A 86 -16.01 3.17 -7.03
N MET A 87 -16.40 4.27 -6.37
CA MET A 87 -16.87 5.45 -7.10
C MET A 87 -15.81 6.02 -8.05
N ALA A 88 -14.54 5.96 -7.66
CA ALA A 88 -13.43 6.37 -8.52
C ALA A 88 -13.24 5.43 -9.72
N ILE A 89 -13.38 4.12 -9.54
CA ILE A 89 -13.35 3.13 -10.63
C ILE A 89 -14.48 3.42 -11.62
N LEU A 90 -15.72 3.59 -11.13
CA LEU A 90 -16.88 3.94 -11.96
C LEU A 90 -16.72 5.27 -12.72
N LYS A 91 -15.99 6.22 -12.13
CA LYS A 91 -15.67 7.51 -12.76
C LYS A 91 -14.51 7.43 -13.74
N SER A 92 -13.69 6.42 -13.66
CA SER A 92 -12.56 6.21 -14.57
C SER A 92 -13.04 5.65 -15.92
N ASN A 93 -12.13 5.57 -16.89
CA ASN A 93 -12.40 4.95 -18.20
C ASN A 93 -12.03 3.44 -18.21
N ARG A 94 -11.85 2.83 -17.04
CA ARG A 94 -11.44 1.43 -16.89
C ARG A 94 -12.52 0.60 -16.23
N ARG A 95 -12.66 -0.65 -16.67
CA ARG A 95 -13.52 -1.64 -16.02
C ARG A 95 -12.82 -2.26 -14.83
N ARG A 96 -13.59 -2.85 -13.88
CA ARG A 96 -13.06 -3.53 -12.68
C ARG A 96 -12.04 -4.62 -13.03
N GLU A 97 -12.29 -5.37 -14.07
CA GLU A 97 -11.49 -6.51 -14.53
C GLU A 97 -10.12 -6.10 -15.11
N GLU A 98 -9.96 -4.84 -15.47
CA GLU A 98 -8.71 -4.28 -15.97
C GLU A 98 -7.81 -3.76 -14.83
N LEU A 99 -8.29 -3.85 -13.59
CA LEU A 99 -7.61 -3.36 -12.41
C LEU A 99 -7.24 -4.50 -11.47
N PHE A 100 -6.10 -4.35 -10.82
CA PHE A 100 -5.66 -5.22 -9.73
C PHE A 100 -6.00 -4.52 -8.40
N LEU A 101 -7.05 -4.99 -7.74
CA LEU A 101 -7.58 -4.36 -6.53
C LEU A 101 -7.12 -5.12 -5.30
N THR A 102 -6.41 -4.43 -4.42
CA THR A 102 -5.94 -4.96 -3.13
C THR A 102 -6.83 -4.50 -1.98
N THR A 103 -6.99 -5.35 -0.99
CA THR A 103 -7.45 -4.95 0.34
C THR A 103 -6.69 -5.67 1.44
N ARG A 104 -6.76 -5.13 2.65
CA ARG A 104 -6.13 -5.72 3.85
C ARG A 104 -7.15 -5.82 4.98
N VAL A 105 -7.13 -6.97 5.67
CA VAL A 105 -7.85 -7.19 6.92
C VAL A 105 -7.25 -6.27 7.99
N SER A 106 -8.10 -5.54 8.69
CA SER A 106 -7.66 -4.63 9.75
C SER A 106 -7.18 -5.38 10.99
N ASN A 107 -6.35 -4.73 11.81
CA ASN A 107 -5.93 -5.30 13.09
C ASN A 107 -7.12 -5.51 14.03
N THR A 108 -8.12 -4.64 13.97
CA THR A 108 -9.35 -4.77 14.74
C THR A 108 -10.12 -6.05 14.37
N ALA A 109 -10.30 -6.30 13.07
CA ALA A 109 -11.02 -7.51 12.63
C ALA A 109 -10.25 -8.79 12.99
N GLN A 110 -8.91 -8.77 12.96
CA GLN A 110 -8.09 -9.86 13.44
C GLN A 110 -8.34 -10.14 14.93
N ARG A 111 -8.19 -9.11 15.80
CA ARG A 111 -8.40 -9.25 17.26
C ARG A 111 -9.82 -9.68 17.66
N GLU A 112 -10.80 -9.29 16.88
CA GLU A 112 -12.20 -9.62 17.13
C GLU A 112 -12.66 -10.89 16.40
N HIS A 113 -11.73 -11.63 15.77
CA HIS A 113 -12.00 -12.85 14.98
C HIS A 113 -13.11 -12.65 13.92
N ARG A 114 -13.16 -11.45 13.29
CA ARG A 114 -14.16 -11.04 12.29
C ARG A 114 -13.58 -10.88 10.89
N VAL A 115 -12.55 -11.66 10.55
CA VAL A 115 -11.85 -11.58 9.26
C VAL A 115 -12.82 -11.69 8.08
N ARG A 116 -13.71 -12.70 8.12
CA ARG A 116 -14.69 -12.93 7.04
C ARG A 116 -15.74 -11.83 6.95
N ASP A 117 -16.25 -11.37 8.06
CA ASP A 117 -17.29 -10.33 8.11
C ASP A 117 -16.76 -9.02 7.53
N GLU A 118 -15.54 -8.61 7.92
CA GLU A 118 -14.89 -7.41 7.35
C GLU A 118 -14.59 -7.58 5.87
N PHE A 119 -14.13 -8.76 5.45
CA PHE A 119 -13.85 -9.05 4.06
C PHE A 119 -15.09 -8.93 3.18
N PHE A 120 -16.20 -9.59 3.56
CA PHE A 120 -17.45 -9.51 2.79
C PHE A 120 -18.08 -8.10 2.83
N SER A 121 -17.96 -7.39 3.96
CA SER A 121 -18.34 -5.98 4.04
C SER A 121 -17.53 -5.12 3.07
N THR A 122 -16.23 -5.41 2.92
CA THR A 122 -15.34 -4.72 1.98
C THR A 122 -15.69 -5.05 0.54
N LEU A 123 -15.98 -6.31 0.19
CA LEU A 123 -16.47 -6.69 -1.15
C LEU A 123 -17.75 -5.95 -1.51
N LYS A 124 -18.70 -5.87 -0.56
CA LYS A 124 -19.94 -5.11 -0.74
C LYS A 124 -19.67 -3.62 -0.98
N ALA A 125 -18.73 -3.03 -0.24
CA ALA A 125 -18.35 -1.63 -0.42
C ALA A 125 -17.68 -1.36 -1.77
N PHE A 126 -16.90 -2.30 -2.30
CA PHE A 126 -16.33 -2.25 -3.63
C PHE A 126 -17.34 -2.58 -4.74
N ASP A 127 -18.49 -3.19 -4.41
CA ASP A 127 -19.48 -3.71 -5.36
C ASP A 127 -18.86 -4.73 -6.33
N THR A 128 -18.17 -5.70 -5.77
CA THR A 128 -17.51 -6.79 -6.51
C THR A 128 -17.65 -8.10 -5.73
N ASN A 129 -17.48 -9.22 -6.42
CA ASN A 129 -17.51 -10.55 -5.79
C ASN A 129 -16.12 -11.13 -5.53
N TYR A 130 -15.04 -10.40 -5.87
CA TYR A 130 -13.66 -10.81 -5.63
C TYR A 130 -12.72 -9.62 -5.45
N VAL A 131 -11.55 -9.87 -4.83
CA VAL A 131 -10.38 -9.00 -4.91
C VAL A 131 -9.21 -9.74 -5.56
N ASP A 132 -8.27 -8.97 -6.14
CA ASP A 132 -7.10 -9.57 -6.77
C ASP A 132 -6.05 -9.94 -5.73
N LEU A 133 -5.92 -9.18 -4.63
CA LEU A 133 -5.02 -9.47 -3.52
C LEU A 133 -5.68 -9.19 -2.18
N LEU A 134 -5.63 -10.16 -1.28
CA LEU A 134 -5.98 -10.02 0.12
C LEU A 134 -4.76 -10.24 1.01
N GLN A 135 -4.54 -9.32 1.95
CA GLN A 135 -3.48 -9.37 2.95
C GLN A 135 -4.09 -9.16 4.35
N PHE A 136 -3.38 -9.51 5.42
CA PHE A 136 -3.60 -8.85 6.71
C PHE A 136 -2.71 -7.62 6.83
N HIS A 137 -3.12 -6.63 7.66
CA HIS A 137 -2.43 -5.33 7.70
C HIS A 137 -1.15 -5.37 8.54
N TRP A 138 -1.16 -6.11 9.65
CA TRP A 138 -0.03 -6.34 10.55
C TRP A 138 -0.10 -7.75 11.11
N PRO A 139 1.03 -8.37 11.46
CA PRO A 139 1.06 -9.68 12.12
C PRO A 139 0.67 -9.53 13.61
N VAL A 140 -0.64 -9.37 13.87
CA VAL A 140 -1.13 -9.22 15.25
C VAL A 140 -0.73 -10.43 16.08
N THR A 141 0.07 -10.20 17.13
CA THR A 141 0.66 -11.24 17.97
C THR A 141 -0.38 -12.27 18.40
N ASP A 142 0.00 -13.54 18.36
CA ASP A 142 -0.81 -14.73 18.69
C ASP A 142 -2.05 -14.97 17.81
N ILE A 143 -2.36 -14.07 16.86
CA ILE A 143 -3.61 -14.13 16.06
C ILE A 143 -3.30 -14.23 14.55
N TYR A 144 -2.16 -13.72 14.05
CA TYR A 144 -1.89 -13.61 12.62
C TYR A 144 -1.87 -14.96 11.88
N VAL A 145 -1.54 -16.04 12.55
CA VAL A 145 -1.59 -17.41 11.98
C VAL A 145 -3.02 -17.84 11.71
N GLU A 146 -3.93 -17.61 12.67
CA GLU A 146 -5.36 -17.87 12.50
C GLU A 146 -5.95 -17.01 11.37
N THR A 147 -5.59 -15.72 11.35
CA THR A 147 -5.97 -14.82 10.26
C THR A 147 -5.50 -15.33 8.91
N TRP A 148 -4.26 -15.84 8.83
CA TRP A 148 -3.71 -16.40 7.60
C TRP A 148 -4.47 -17.64 7.14
N LYS A 149 -4.84 -18.54 8.06
CA LYS A 149 -5.68 -19.72 7.76
C LYS A 149 -7.04 -19.30 7.16
N GLU A 150 -7.65 -18.23 7.66
CA GLU A 150 -8.90 -17.70 7.09
C GLU A 150 -8.70 -17.07 5.69
N ILE A 151 -7.61 -16.35 5.47
CA ILE A 151 -7.25 -15.79 4.16
C ILE A 151 -7.04 -16.91 3.12
N ILE A 152 -6.37 -18.00 3.49
CA ILE A 152 -6.21 -19.19 2.63
C ILE A 152 -7.57 -19.77 2.23
N LYS A 153 -8.50 -19.92 3.18
CA LYS A 153 -9.87 -20.41 2.90
C LYS A 153 -10.60 -19.51 1.90
N LEU A 154 -10.53 -18.19 2.09
CA LEU A 154 -11.15 -17.23 1.17
C LEU A 154 -10.60 -17.33 -0.26
N GLN A 155 -9.30 -17.63 -0.42
CA GLN A 155 -8.70 -17.92 -1.71
C GLN A 155 -9.23 -19.24 -2.30
N GLN A 156 -9.27 -20.31 -1.51
CA GLN A 156 -9.78 -21.62 -1.94
C GLN A 156 -11.26 -21.56 -2.35
N GLU A 157 -12.05 -20.70 -1.71
CA GLU A 157 -13.44 -20.43 -2.05
C GLU A 157 -13.62 -19.55 -3.31
N GLY A 158 -12.52 -19.03 -3.87
CA GLY A 158 -12.51 -18.24 -5.12
C GLY A 158 -12.80 -16.75 -4.97
N TYR A 159 -12.89 -16.23 -3.76
CA TYR A 159 -13.11 -14.79 -3.51
C TYR A 159 -11.84 -13.95 -3.65
N VAL A 160 -10.67 -14.58 -3.64
CA VAL A 160 -9.36 -13.92 -3.69
C VAL A 160 -8.48 -14.63 -4.70
N LYS A 161 -7.87 -13.89 -5.63
CA LYS A 161 -6.95 -14.47 -6.62
C LYS A 161 -5.57 -14.75 -6.03
N THR A 162 -5.00 -13.79 -5.34
CA THR A 162 -3.66 -13.83 -4.73
C THR A 162 -3.75 -13.52 -3.26
N ILE A 163 -2.99 -14.22 -2.43
CA ILE A 163 -2.90 -13.96 -0.99
C ILE A 163 -1.49 -13.52 -0.60
N GLY A 164 -1.43 -12.57 0.31
CA GLY A 164 -0.19 -11.98 0.80
C GLY A 164 -0.31 -11.51 2.25
N VAL A 165 0.73 -10.86 2.71
CA VAL A 165 0.81 -10.31 4.06
C VAL A 165 1.37 -8.90 4.03
N ALA A 166 1.22 -8.15 5.12
CA ALA A 166 1.92 -6.89 5.28
C ALA A 166 2.65 -6.84 6.64
N ASN A 167 3.80 -6.16 6.64
CA ASN A 167 4.64 -5.95 7.81
C ASN A 167 5.18 -7.23 8.47
N CYS A 168 5.34 -8.32 7.73
CA CYS A 168 5.94 -9.53 8.25
C CYS A 168 7.47 -9.48 8.18
N ASN A 169 8.14 -9.73 9.31
CA ASN A 169 9.56 -10.06 9.38
C ASN A 169 9.78 -11.54 9.01
N ILE A 170 11.03 -11.98 8.86
CA ILE A 170 11.38 -13.35 8.43
C ILE A 170 10.71 -14.41 9.30
N HIS A 171 10.81 -14.29 10.62
CA HIS A 171 10.23 -15.27 11.54
C HIS A 171 8.70 -15.39 11.45
N HIS A 172 8.01 -14.28 11.11
CA HIS A 172 6.56 -14.33 10.85
C HIS A 172 6.26 -15.16 9.59
N LEU A 173 7.02 -14.96 8.51
CA LEU A 173 6.87 -15.71 7.25
C LEU A 173 7.15 -17.20 7.44
N GLU A 174 8.21 -17.54 8.19
CA GLU A 174 8.55 -18.91 8.55
C GLU A 174 7.46 -19.59 9.39
N THR A 175 6.94 -18.87 10.40
CA THR A 175 5.84 -19.37 11.23
C THR A 175 4.60 -19.64 10.39
N LEU A 176 4.20 -18.71 9.49
CA LEU A 176 3.06 -18.93 8.60
C LEU A 176 3.24 -20.18 7.74
N TYR A 177 4.44 -20.36 7.16
CA TYR A 177 4.73 -21.53 6.33
C TYR A 177 4.73 -22.84 7.15
N ASN A 178 5.38 -22.86 8.31
CA ASN A 178 5.45 -24.03 9.18
C ASN A 178 4.05 -24.46 9.68
N GLU A 179 3.18 -23.51 9.99
CA GLU A 179 1.84 -23.76 10.52
C GLU A 179 0.80 -24.12 9.45
N THR A 180 1.03 -23.74 8.17
CA THR A 180 0.00 -23.88 7.14
C THR A 180 0.46 -24.58 5.87
N GLY A 181 1.77 -24.70 5.65
CA GLY A 181 2.35 -25.16 4.39
C GLY A 181 2.21 -24.17 3.23
N VAL A 182 1.63 -22.98 3.48
CA VAL A 182 1.36 -21.97 2.45
C VAL A 182 2.20 -20.72 2.69
N MET A 183 3.14 -20.46 1.78
CA MET A 183 3.95 -19.23 1.78
C MET A 183 3.18 -18.10 1.10
N PRO A 184 3.16 -16.88 1.66
CA PRO A 184 2.54 -15.73 1.01
C PRO A 184 3.15 -15.45 -0.38
N SER A 185 2.32 -15.05 -1.35
CA SER A 185 2.80 -14.63 -2.66
C SER A 185 3.42 -13.23 -2.66
N LEU A 186 3.09 -12.44 -1.63
CA LEU A 186 3.54 -11.06 -1.50
C LEU A 186 3.68 -10.67 -0.03
N ASN A 187 4.72 -9.87 0.29
CA ASN A 187 4.87 -9.18 1.56
C ASN A 187 5.02 -7.67 1.32
N GLN A 188 4.13 -6.88 1.92
CA GLN A 188 4.17 -5.43 1.85
C GLN A 188 4.82 -4.86 3.11
N PHE A 189 5.95 -4.17 3.00
CA PHE A 189 6.65 -3.60 4.15
C PHE A 189 7.31 -2.26 3.83
N GLU A 190 7.75 -1.53 4.87
CA GLU A 190 8.52 -0.30 4.70
C GLU A 190 9.83 -0.59 4.00
N CYS A 191 10.04 0.02 2.82
CA CYS A 191 11.32 -0.09 2.11
C CYS A 191 11.59 1.20 1.34
N HIS A 192 12.79 1.76 1.54
CA HIS A 192 13.25 2.98 0.86
C HIS A 192 14.78 3.12 1.01
N PRO A 193 15.45 4.04 0.31
CA PRO A 193 16.92 4.12 0.34
C PRO A 193 17.55 4.32 1.72
N LEU A 194 16.83 4.92 2.69
CA LEU A 194 17.33 5.07 4.06
C LEU A 194 17.06 3.85 4.96
N PHE A 195 16.24 2.88 4.47
CA PHE A 195 15.85 1.67 5.17
C PHE A 195 15.54 0.56 4.17
N THR A 196 16.57 -0.12 3.69
CA THR A 196 16.44 -1.09 2.59
C THR A 196 16.00 -2.47 3.04
N GLN A 197 16.13 -2.81 4.33
CA GLN A 197 15.76 -4.12 4.90
C GLN A 197 16.37 -5.29 4.13
N LYS A 198 17.67 -5.21 3.84
CA LYS A 198 18.37 -6.14 2.95
C LYS A 198 18.11 -7.61 3.28
N GLU A 199 18.19 -8.01 4.55
CA GLU A 199 17.99 -9.41 4.97
C GLU A 199 16.56 -9.89 4.63
N LEU A 200 15.54 -9.07 4.92
CA LEU A 200 14.14 -9.39 4.59
C LEU A 200 13.91 -9.41 3.08
N VAL A 201 14.54 -8.49 2.34
CA VAL A 201 14.48 -8.43 0.87
C VAL A 201 15.11 -9.69 0.27
N ASP A 202 16.30 -10.08 0.72
CA ASP A 202 16.99 -11.29 0.25
C ASP A 202 16.14 -12.53 0.53
N TYR A 203 15.62 -12.66 1.75
CA TYR A 203 14.72 -13.76 2.12
C TYR A 203 13.48 -13.84 1.23
N CYS A 204 12.81 -12.71 0.99
CA CYS A 204 11.65 -12.68 0.10
C CYS A 204 11.99 -13.11 -1.33
N ASN A 205 13.13 -12.65 -1.87
CA ASN A 205 13.58 -13.02 -3.21
C ASN A 205 13.90 -14.53 -3.30
N GLU A 206 14.60 -15.10 -2.33
CA GLU A 206 14.95 -16.53 -2.26
C GLU A 206 13.71 -17.42 -2.20
N HIS A 207 12.66 -16.96 -1.53
CA HIS A 207 11.40 -17.72 -1.38
C HIS A 207 10.33 -17.34 -2.42
N GLY A 208 10.65 -16.51 -3.41
CA GLY A 208 9.72 -16.08 -4.46
C GLY A 208 8.53 -15.29 -3.92
N ILE A 209 8.73 -14.53 -2.83
CA ILE A 209 7.75 -13.62 -2.24
C ILE A 209 7.92 -12.26 -2.88
N GLN A 210 6.92 -11.77 -3.60
CA GLN A 210 6.96 -10.44 -4.19
C GLN A 210 6.99 -9.35 -3.12
N ILE A 211 7.82 -8.34 -3.32
CA ILE A 211 7.96 -7.22 -2.38
C ILE A 211 7.13 -6.03 -2.86
N GLU A 212 6.28 -5.52 -1.98
CA GLU A 212 5.57 -4.27 -2.15
C GLU A 212 6.07 -3.26 -1.10
N ALA A 213 6.58 -2.10 -1.56
CA ALA A 213 7.21 -1.12 -0.69
C ALA A 213 6.24 0.02 -0.36
N TYR A 214 5.84 0.14 0.91
CA TYR A 214 5.16 1.36 1.35
C TYR A 214 6.18 2.40 1.85
N THR A 215 5.78 3.67 1.87
CA THR A 215 6.68 4.83 2.14
C THR A 215 7.93 4.82 1.23
N PRO A 216 7.81 4.44 -0.07
CA PRO A 216 8.93 4.06 -0.92
C PRO A 216 9.96 5.18 -1.13
N ILE A 217 9.55 6.43 -0.96
CA ILE A 217 10.40 7.62 -1.13
C ILE A 217 10.84 8.24 0.21
N ALA A 218 10.79 7.48 1.31
CA ALA A 218 11.15 7.98 2.65
C ALA A 218 10.48 9.32 3.00
N ARG A 219 9.24 9.57 2.54
CA ARG A 219 8.54 10.88 2.66
C ARG A 219 9.34 12.06 2.12
N ALA A 220 10.21 11.84 1.13
CA ALA A 220 11.16 12.81 0.58
C ALA A 220 12.10 13.41 1.66
N ASP A 221 12.57 12.59 2.58
CA ASP A 221 13.47 12.96 3.68
C ASP A 221 14.70 13.70 3.16
N THR A 222 15.08 14.79 3.83
CA THR A 222 16.20 15.63 3.44
C THR A 222 17.55 14.94 3.56
N ARG A 223 17.68 13.92 4.42
CA ARG A 223 18.88 13.08 4.53
C ARG A 223 19.18 12.33 3.23
N MET A 224 18.15 12.01 2.46
CA MET A 224 18.28 11.41 1.11
C MET A 224 18.31 12.49 0.02
N THR A 225 17.33 13.41 0.02
CA THR A 225 17.13 14.33 -1.11
C THR A 225 18.21 15.39 -1.24
N ARG A 226 18.98 15.67 -0.18
CA ARG A 226 20.10 16.60 -0.22
C ARG A 226 21.44 15.97 -0.66
N LEU A 227 21.51 14.64 -0.77
CA LEU A 227 22.74 13.96 -1.15
C LEU A 227 23.19 14.39 -2.56
N PRO A 228 24.48 14.73 -2.76
CA PRO A 228 25.02 15.06 -4.09
C PRO A 228 24.80 13.95 -5.11
N LEU A 229 24.86 12.68 -4.68
CA LEU A 229 24.58 11.52 -5.51
C LEU A 229 23.18 11.60 -6.13
N MET A 230 22.15 11.83 -5.31
CA MET A 230 20.75 11.87 -5.77
C MET A 230 20.50 13.07 -6.71
N LYS A 231 21.13 14.20 -6.44
CA LYS A 231 21.06 15.39 -7.32
C LYS A 231 21.69 15.13 -8.68
N ARG A 232 22.90 14.57 -8.72
CA ARG A 232 23.58 14.21 -9.99
C ARG A 232 22.75 13.24 -10.84
N MET A 233 22.13 12.22 -10.21
CA MET A 233 21.24 11.29 -10.92
C MET A 233 20.01 12.00 -11.48
N ALA A 234 19.36 12.86 -10.68
CA ALA A 234 18.22 13.65 -11.11
C ALA A 234 18.57 14.54 -12.32
N GLU A 235 19.72 15.20 -12.31
CA GLU A 235 20.24 16.01 -13.42
C GLU A 235 20.56 15.16 -14.65
N LYS A 236 21.28 14.04 -14.49
CA LYS A 236 21.65 13.12 -15.57
C LYS A 236 20.44 12.63 -16.35
N TYR A 237 19.39 12.20 -15.65
CA TYR A 237 18.18 11.65 -16.26
C TYR A 237 17.11 12.71 -16.57
N LYS A 238 17.29 13.97 -16.18
CA LYS A 238 16.31 15.06 -16.26
C LYS A 238 14.99 14.66 -15.56
N LYS A 239 15.10 14.00 -14.41
CA LYS A 239 14.00 13.51 -13.59
C LYS A 239 14.10 14.05 -12.16
N THR A 240 13.01 14.00 -11.41
CA THR A 240 13.02 14.31 -9.98
C THR A 240 13.69 13.18 -9.19
N ILE A 241 14.22 13.50 -8.01
CA ILE A 241 14.77 12.48 -7.09
C ILE A 241 13.73 11.42 -6.76
N VAL A 242 12.43 11.80 -6.63
CA VAL A 242 11.32 10.86 -6.41
C VAL A 242 11.22 9.85 -7.55
N GLN A 243 11.30 10.29 -8.80
CA GLN A 243 11.27 9.40 -9.96
C GLN A 243 12.49 8.46 -10.00
N ILE A 244 13.67 8.95 -9.62
CA ILE A 244 14.89 8.10 -9.50
C ILE A 244 14.65 6.98 -8.47
N VAL A 245 14.10 7.31 -7.30
CA VAL A 245 13.82 6.31 -6.24
C VAL A 245 12.72 5.33 -6.66
N ILE A 246 11.66 5.78 -7.32
CA ILE A 246 10.60 4.90 -7.84
C ILE A 246 11.21 3.92 -8.87
N ARG A 247 12.04 4.41 -9.79
CA ARG A 247 12.72 3.56 -10.80
C ARG A 247 13.68 2.56 -10.14
N TRP A 248 14.41 2.98 -9.10
CA TRP A 248 15.27 2.11 -8.30
C TRP A 248 14.48 0.95 -7.68
N HIS A 249 13.30 1.19 -7.12
CA HIS A 249 12.44 0.11 -6.63
C HIS A 249 12.08 -0.86 -7.75
N ILE A 250 11.55 -0.36 -8.85
CA ILE A 250 11.08 -1.19 -9.97
C ILE A 250 12.21 -2.05 -10.53
N GLN A 251 13.38 -1.47 -10.77
CA GLN A 251 14.53 -2.21 -11.31
C GLN A 251 15.12 -3.24 -10.33
N ASN A 252 14.90 -3.07 -9.01
CA ASN A 252 15.23 -4.08 -8.00
C ASN A 252 14.08 -5.05 -7.71
N GLY A 253 13.08 -5.17 -8.61
CA GLY A 253 11.98 -6.12 -8.44
C GLY A 253 10.98 -5.78 -7.34
N ARG A 254 10.97 -4.54 -6.85
CA ARG A 254 10.07 -4.08 -5.77
C ARG A 254 8.98 -3.20 -6.34
N ILE A 255 7.76 -3.31 -5.82
CA ILE A 255 6.60 -2.52 -6.23
C ILE A 255 6.45 -1.31 -5.30
N PRO A 256 6.77 -0.09 -5.72
CA PRO A 256 6.54 1.09 -4.89
C PRO A 256 5.06 1.47 -4.88
N ILE A 257 4.52 1.76 -3.68
CA ILE A 257 3.17 2.31 -3.51
C ILE A 257 3.26 3.82 -3.47
N VAL A 258 2.77 4.49 -4.51
CA VAL A 258 2.80 5.95 -4.64
C VAL A 258 1.46 6.60 -4.30
N GLY A 259 1.51 7.83 -3.80
CA GLY A 259 0.31 8.50 -3.32
C GLY A 259 -0.59 9.06 -4.42
N ALA A 260 -1.91 8.90 -4.26
CA ALA A 260 -2.91 9.36 -5.24
C ALA A 260 -3.22 10.88 -5.20
N ARG A 261 -2.75 11.63 -4.21
CA ARG A 261 -3.30 12.96 -3.87
C ARG A 261 -3.04 14.05 -4.92
N HIS A 262 -1.84 14.13 -5.49
CA HIS A 262 -1.41 15.26 -6.31
C HIS A 262 -1.24 14.88 -7.78
N LYS A 263 -1.94 15.61 -8.68
CA LYS A 263 -1.88 15.40 -10.14
C LYS A 263 -0.44 15.40 -10.67
N LYS A 264 0.38 16.40 -10.28
CA LYS A 264 1.76 16.53 -10.73
C LYS A 264 2.59 15.29 -10.37
N ASN A 265 2.42 14.76 -9.16
CA ASN A 265 3.12 13.56 -8.72
C ASN A 265 2.69 12.34 -9.51
N GLN A 266 1.37 12.10 -9.65
CA GLN A 266 0.87 10.98 -10.43
C GLN A 266 1.41 10.97 -11.87
N MET A 267 1.45 12.14 -12.52
CA MET A 267 2.03 12.27 -13.87
C MET A 267 3.54 11.97 -13.89
N ALA A 268 4.27 12.39 -12.85
CA ALA A 268 5.69 12.09 -12.73
C ALA A 268 5.93 10.61 -12.41
N ASP A 269 5.08 10.00 -11.57
CA ASP A 269 5.22 8.60 -11.13
C ASP A 269 4.99 7.60 -12.27
N VAL A 270 4.18 7.93 -13.29
CA VAL A 270 4.05 7.10 -14.51
C VAL A 270 5.14 7.38 -15.55
N ASP A 271 5.88 8.47 -15.43
CA ASP A 271 6.98 8.87 -16.32
C ASP A 271 8.34 8.30 -15.87
N VAL A 272 8.32 7.11 -15.22
CA VAL A 272 9.51 6.42 -14.73
C VAL A 272 9.96 5.26 -15.64
N PHE A 273 9.19 4.95 -16.66
CA PHE A 273 9.47 3.82 -17.56
C PHE A 273 10.33 4.19 -18.78
N VAL A 274 10.66 5.47 -18.93
CA VAL A 274 11.38 5.99 -20.10
C VAL A 274 12.92 6.07 -19.90
N PHE A 275 13.42 5.64 -18.75
CA PHE A 275 14.84 5.60 -18.44
C PHE A 275 15.19 4.41 -17.55
N ASN A 276 16.48 4.03 -17.56
CA ASN A 276 17.02 2.99 -16.68
C ASN A 276 18.23 3.53 -15.93
N LEU A 277 18.29 3.20 -14.64
CA LEU A 277 19.50 3.37 -13.82
C LEU A 277 20.50 2.27 -14.19
N THR A 278 21.77 2.55 -14.13
CA THR A 278 22.83 1.54 -14.27
C THR A 278 22.95 0.69 -13.01
N ASP A 279 23.56 -0.50 -13.09
CA ASP A 279 23.78 -1.37 -11.92
C ASP A 279 24.59 -0.68 -10.82
N ASP A 280 25.56 0.15 -11.18
CA ASP A 280 26.35 0.92 -10.22
C ASP A 280 25.52 2.01 -9.53
N GLU A 281 24.57 2.61 -10.24
CA GLU A 281 23.65 3.59 -9.68
C GLU A 281 22.64 2.90 -8.75
N LEU A 282 22.13 1.73 -9.11
CA LEU A 282 21.27 0.92 -8.23
C LEU A 282 21.98 0.59 -6.93
N LYS A 283 23.23 0.10 -7.00
CA LYS A 283 24.07 -0.20 -5.83
C LYS A 283 24.39 1.05 -5.00
N SER A 284 24.64 2.18 -5.67
CA SER A 284 24.93 3.44 -4.99
C SER A 284 23.74 3.97 -4.21
N ILE A 285 22.49 3.77 -4.71
CA ILE A 285 21.27 4.12 -3.97
C ILE A 285 21.07 3.14 -2.81
N GLU A 286 21.31 1.85 -2.99
CA GLU A 286 21.24 0.84 -1.92
C GLU A 286 22.21 1.17 -0.76
N ALA A 287 23.39 1.69 -1.09
CA ALA A 287 24.42 2.10 -0.12
C ALA A 287 24.06 3.34 0.72
N ILE A 288 22.96 4.05 0.41
CA ILE A 288 22.45 5.17 1.22
C ILE A 288 21.86 4.66 2.56
N ASN A 289 21.61 3.37 2.68
CA ASN A 289 20.97 2.76 3.83
C ASN A 289 21.66 3.13 5.17
N ILE A 290 20.87 3.62 6.10
CA ILE A 290 21.30 3.95 7.47
C ILE A 290 20.40 3.29 8.51
N ASN A 291 19.62 2.28 8.11
CA ASN A 291 18.65 1.57 8.93
C ASN A 291 17.65 2.50 9.65
N SER A 292 17.23 3.58 8.97
CA SER A 292 16.32 4.58 9.51
C SER A 292 14.87 4.26 9.20
N ARG A 293 14.23 3.46 10.06
CA ARG A 293 12.81 3.15 10.02
C ARG A 293 11.97 4.42 10.29
N LEU A 294 10.91 4.63 9.55
CA LEU A 294 9.97 5.76 9.70
C LEU A 294 8.61 5.33 10.25
N ARG A 295 8.30 4.05 10.23
CA ARG A 295 7.05 3.46 10.71
C ARG A 295 7.33 2.52 11.88
N TYR A 296 6.28 1.90 12.41
CA TYR A 296 6.40 0.99 13.55
C TYR A 296 7.21 -0.27 13.21
N ASP A 297 7.90 -0.80 14.19
CA ASP A 297 8.54 -2.09 14.09
C ASP A 297 7.51 -3.20 14.39
N PRO A 298 7.31 -4.18 13.47
CA PRO A 298 6.34 -5.26 13.67
C PRO A 298 6.56 -6.07 14.95
N ASP A 299 7.80 -6.15 15.44
CA ASP A 299 8.15 -6.93 16.63
C ASP A 299 8.00 -6.12 17.93
N ASN A 300 7.84 -4.79 17.83
CA ASN A 300 7.82 -3.87 18.97
C ASN A 300 6.72 -2.81 18.85
N CYS A 301 5.54 -3.17 18.38
CA CYS A 301 4.43 -2.22 18.27
C CYS A 301 3.19 -2.67 19.03
N ASP A 302 2.42 -1.69 19.48
CA ASP A 302 1.10 -1.91 20.06
C ASP A 302 0.06 -1.96 18.93
N PHE A 303 -0.37 -3.17 18.59
CA PHE A 303 -1.38 -3.38 17.54
C PHE A 303 -2.78 -2.85 17.91
N SER A 304 -3.02 -2.46 19.17
CA SER A 304 -4.31 -1.89 19.59
C SER A 304 -4.51 -0.46 19.07
N ILE A 305 -3.42 0.24 18.78
CA ILE A 305 -3.42 1.64 18.33
C ILE A 305 -3.16 1.80 16.83
N LEU A 306 -2.90 0.71 16.09
CA LEU A 306 -2.59 0.68 14.66
C LEU A 306 -3.81 0.40 13.79
#